data_1e59608ae63ffe1e3b75d15087fdc3f2
#
_entry.id   1e59608ae63ffe1e3b75d15087fdc3f2
#
_cell.length_a   1.000
_cell.length_b   1.000
_cell.length_c   1.000
_cell.angle_alpha   90.00
_cell.angle_beta   90.00
_cell.angle_gamma   90.00
#
_symmetry.space_group_name_H-M   'P 1'
#
loop_
_entity.id
_entity.type
_entity.pdbx_description
1 polymer ?
#
loop_
_entity_poly.entity_id
_entity_poly.type
_entity_poly.pdbx_seq_one_letter_code
_entity_poly.pdbx_strand_id
1 'polypeptide(L)'
;MLAISWPDSVGGRDASPVEVALYNMEYARSGAPQPINRVGISHVGPTLLARGTLQQQQRWMPAILDASELWCQLFSEPDAGSDLAALRARAEPTEGGWLVSGQKVWTSYARHATWGIALVRTDSDAPRHSGISCMAIAMDAPGVDIRPLRQITGESEFNEVFLDEVFVPEDQLIGGLHQGWAVASTTLAHERGVGFPFKEQVVHEVYLEDLVALASRSGRLGEPAVDDALVDALVLVRILRLYNWRTLSRLARGIEPGPESSLVKLAWTEMTQRLCSAALVVLGDQAPLWPTPGGDLAAGTWQRQWLWSKAAGIAGGTTEVQRTIVAERLLGLPRASAD
;
A
#
# COMPACT_ATOMS: atom_id res chain seq x y z
N MET A 1 1.88 10.18 -17.50
CA MET A 1 2.03 8.71 -17.72
C MET A 1 2.55 8.11 -16.43
N LEU A 2 1.81 7.16 -15.82
CA LEU A 2 2.05 6.71 -14.44
C LEU A 2 2.64 5.28 -14.37
N ALA A 3 2.44 4.46 -15.41
CA ALA A 3 2.88 3.07 -15.46
C ALA A 3 4.15 2.90 -16.30
N ILE A 4 5.18 3.72 -16.03
CA ILE A 4 6.40 3.73 -16.84
C ILE A 4 7.20 2.41 -16.81
N SER A 5 7.05 1.61 -15.73
CA SER A 5 7.68 0.29 -15.60
C SER A 5 6.97 -0.82 -16.38
N TRP A 6 5.76 -0.57 -16.88
CA TRP A 6 5.05 -1.58 -17.66
C TRP A 6 5.66 -1.72 -19.06
N PRO A 7 5.49 -2.88 -19.73
CA PRO A 7 5.89 -3.07 -21.12
C PRO A 7 5.25 -2.05 -22.06
N ASP A 8 5.98 -1.64 -23.08
CA ASP A 8 5.47 -0.74 -24.12
C ASP A 8 4.24 -1.31 -24.82
N SER A 9 4.20 -2.64 -25.01
CA SER A 9 3.06 -3.37 -25.61
C SER A 9 1.73 -3.19 -24.90
N VAL A 10 1.73 -2.77 -23.64
CA VAL A 10 0.52 -2.48 -22.83
C VAL A 10 0.45 -1.00 -22.40
N GLY A 11 1.16 -0.13 -23.09
CA GLY A 11 1.12 1.32 -22.87
C GLY A 11 2.10 1.84 -21.80
N GLY A 12 3.04 1.03 -21.36
CA GLY A 12 4.16 1.42 -20.49
C GLY A 12 5.31 2.07 -21.24
N ARG A 13 6.54 1.97 -20.72
CA ARG A 13 7.78 2.44 -21.32
C ARG A 13 8.97 1.53 -21.09
N ASP A 14 8.77 0.33 -20.58
CA ASP A 14 9.84 -0.60 -20.20
C ASP A 14 10.95 0.07 -19.34
N ALA A 15 10.56 1.04 -18.51
CA ALA A 15 11.51 1.83 -17.76
C ALA A 15 12.28 0.96 -16.76
N SER A 16 13.59 1.15 -16.74
CA SER A 16 14.49 0.48 -15.79
C SER A 16 14.16 0.86 -14.34
N PRO A 17 14.56 0.06 -13.35
CA PRO A 17 14.38 0.42 -11.93
C PRO A 17 14.97 1.79 -11.57
N VAL A 18 16.05 2.21 -12.21
CA VAL A 18 16.66 3.53 -12.00
C VAL A 18 15.75 4.65 -12.52
N GLU A 19 15.22 4.50 -13.73
CA GLU A 19 14.29 5.47 -14.31
C GLU A 19 12.99 5.56 -13.50
N VAL A 20 12.46 4.42 -13.02
CA VAL A 20 11.29 4.38 -12.13
C VAL A 20 11.57 5.12 -10.81
N ALA A 21 12.75 4.91 -10.22
CA ALA A 21 13.15 5.61 -8.99
C ALA A 21 13.24 7.13 -9.24
N LEU A 22 13.94 7.57 -10.28
CA LEU A 22 14.08 8.97 -10.64
C LEU A 22 12.72 9.63 -10.93
N TYR A 23 11.88 8.95 -11.70
CA TYR A 23 10.53 9.43 -11.98
C TYR A 23 9.72 9.64 -10.69
N ASN A 24 9.72 8.67 -9.77
CA ASN A 24 8.98 8.78 -8.52
C ASN A 24 9.53 9.89 -7.60
N MET A 25 10.85 10.10 -7.61
CA MET A 25 11.47 11.20 -6.86
C MET A 25 11.04 12.57 -7.42
N GLU A 26 11.09 12.75 -8.74
CA GLU A 26 10.69 14.03 -9.37
C GLU A 26 9.17 14.26 -9.26
N TYR A 27 8.37 13.18 -9.38
CA TYR A 27 6.93 13.24 -9.16
C TYR A 27 6.60 13.71 -7.74
N ALA A 28 7.28 13.16 -6.73
CA ALA A 28 7.10 13.58 -5.35
C ALA A 28 7.54 15.04 -5.12
N ARG A 29 8.69 15.45 -5.70
CA ARG A 29 9.21 16.81 -5.57
C ARG A 29 8.30 17.85 -6.22
N SER A 30 7.62 17.49 -7.30
CA SER A 30 6.69 18.39 -8.00
C SER A 30 5.43 18.73 -7.21
N GLY A 31 5.14 18.01 -6.11
CA GLY A 31 3.90 18.15 -5.34
C GLY A 31 2.64 17.73 -6.12
N ALA A 32 2.80 16.99 -7.22
CA ALA A 32 1.65 16.53 -8.02
C ALA A 32 0.71 15.63 -7.20
N PRO A 33 -0.62 15.75 -7.41
CA PRO A 33 -1.58 14.92 -6.68
C PRO A 33 -1.39 13.44 -6.98
N GLN A 34 -1.72 12.59 -6.00
CA GLN A 34 -1.62 11.14 -6.16
C GLN A 34 -2.53 10.66 -7.29
N PRO A 35 -2.10 9.65 -8.08
CA PRO A 35 -2.94 9.04 -9.09
C PRO A 35 -4.21 8.46 -8.47
N ILE A 36 -5.37 8.76 -9.07
CA ILE A 36 -6.64 8.22 -8.60
C ILE A 36 -6.66 6.68 -8.66
N ASN A 37 -6.06 6.08 -9.68
CA ASN A 37 -5.98 4.63 -9.86
C ASN A 37 -4.66 4.02 -9.35
N ARG A 38 -4.20 4.48 -8.16
CA ARG A 38 -2.94 3.99 -7.58
C ARG A 38 -2.89 2.48 -7.44
N VAL A 39 -3.97 1.86 -6.92
CA VAL A 39 -4.05 0.40 -6.73
C VAL A 39 -4.00 -0.33 -8.07
N GLY A 40 -4.75 0.15 -9.07
CA GLY A 40 -4.72 -0.41 -10.42
C GLY A 40 -3.31 -0.40 -11.01
N ILE A 41 -2.64 0.75 -10.96
CA ILE A 41 -1.32 0.93 -11.57
C ILE A 41 -0.20 0.19 -10.83
N SER A 42 -0.19 0.26 -9.49
CA SER A 42 0.96 -0.24 -8.70
C SER A 42 0.83 -1.69 -8.25
N HIS A 43 -0.40 -2.22 -8.15
CA HIS A 43 -0.68 -3.55 -7.62
C HIS A 43 -1.30 -4.45 -8.67
N VAL A 44 -2.46 -4.06 -9.23
CA VAL A 44 -3.26 -4.93 -10.11
C VAL A 44 -2.60 -5.11 -11.46
N GLY A 45 -2.17 -4.04 -12.13
CA GLY A 45 -1.54 -4.11 -13.43
C GLY A 45 -0.30 -5.01 -13.46
N PRO A 46 0.70 -4.81 -12.57
CA PRO A 46 1.83 -5.71 -12.47
C PRO A 46 1.44 -7.16 -12.12
N THR A 47 0.37 -7.36 -11.34
CA THR A 47 -0.16 -8.69 -11.03
C THR A 47 -0.77 -9.33 -12.28
N LEU A 48 -1.53 -8.60 -13.09
CA LEU A 48 -2.09 -9.08 -14.34
C LEU A 48 -0.99 -9.41 -15.36
N LEU A 49 0.06 -8.60 -15.45
CA LEU A 49 1.23 -8.90 -16.30
C LEU A 49 1.91 -10.20 -15.91
N ALA A 50 2.02 -10.48 -14.62
CA ALA A 50 2.72 -11.66 -14.11
C ALA A 50 1.84 -12.93 -14.05
N ARG A 51 0.53 -12.79 -13.88
CA ARG A 51 -0.39 -13.89 -13.52
C ARG A 51 -1.68 -13.94 -14.35
N GLY A 52 -2.06 -12.85 -14.98
CA GLY A 52 -3.28 -12.79 -15.80
C GLY A 52 -3.10 -13.45 -17.17
N THR A 53 -4.20 -13.88 -17.76
CA THR A 53 -4.24 -14.32 -19.15
C THR A 53 -4.06 -13.15 -20.11
N LEU A 54 -3.69 -13.42 -21.35
CA LEU A 54 -3.58 -12.37 -22.38
C LEU A 54 -4.91 -11.64 -22.58
N GLN A 55 -6.04 -12.37 -22.52
CA GLN A 55 -7.37 -11.78 -22.61
C GLN A 55 -7.66 -10.81 -21.47
N GLN A 56 -7.32 -11.18 -20.22
CA GLN A 56 -7.45 -10.32 -19.05
C GLN A 56 -6.57 -9.06 -19.15
N GLN A 57 -5.34 -9.22 -19.62
CA GLN A 57 -4.45 -8.08 -19.87
C GLN A 57 -5.04 -7.13 -20.93
N GLN A 58 -5.48 -7.65 -22.04
CA GLN A 58 -6.10 -6.86 -23.12
C GLN A 58 -7.37 -6.14 -22.65
N ARG A 59 -8.15 -6.77 -21.78
CA ARG A 59 -9.39 -6.21 -21.25
C ARG A 59 -9.15 -5.10 -20.24
N TRP A 60 -8.24 -5.28 -19.28
CA TRP A 60 -8.14 -4.39 -18.13
C TRP A 60 -6.99 -3.40 -18.18
N MET A 61 -5.85 -3.74 -18.82
CA MET A 61 -4.67 -2.86 -18.78
C MET A 61 -4.93 -1.47 -19.39
N PRO A 62 -5.61 -1.31 -20.55
CA PRO A 62 -5.91 0.01 -21.07
C PRO A 62 -6.78 0.85 -20.13
N ALA A 63 -7.83 0.24 -19.56
CA ALA A 63 -8.76 0.91 -18.66
C ALA A 63 -8.13 1.28 -17.30
N ILE A 64 -7.12 0.53 -16.86
CA ILE A 64 -6.30 0.90 -15.69
C ILE A 64 -5.44 2.13 -16.00
N LEU A 65 -4.84 2.19 -17.19
CA LEU A 65 -3.93 3.27 -17.59
C LEU A 65 -4.62 4.62 -17.77
N ASP A 66 -5.79 4.63 -18.40
CA ASP A 66 -6.57 5.84 -18.64
C ASP A 66 -7.49 6.22 -17.47
N ALA A 67 -7.50 5.36 -16.42
CA ALA A 67 -8.34 5.47 -15.24
C ALA A 67 -9.85 5.47 -15.52
N SER A 68 -10.29 4.91 -16.64
CA SER A 68 -11.72 4.67 -16.90
C SER A 68 -12.30 3.57 -16.02
N GLU A 69 -11.45 2.66 -15.52
CA GLU A 69 -11.79 1.66 -14.51
C GLU A 69 -10.81 1.73 -13.34
N LEU A 70 -11.33 2.02 -12.15
CA LEU A 70 -10.56 2.11 -10.92
C LEU A 70 -10.59 0.78 -10.18
N TRP A 71 -9.46 0.44 -9.53
CA TRP A 71 -9.34 -0.83 -8.80
C TRP A 71 -9.11 -0.63 -7.31
N CYS A 72 -9.70 -1.52 -6.51
CA CYS A 72 -9.40 -1.68 -5.09
C CYS A 72 -8.89 -3.09 -4.78
N GLN A 73 -8.38 -3.31 -3.55
CA GLN A 73 -7.81 -4.58 -3.11
C GLN A 73 -8.66 -5.17 -1.99
N LEU A 74 -9.32 -6.30 -2.25
CA LEU A 74 -10.21 -7.02 -1.35
C LEU A 74 -9.49 -8.23 -0.72
N PHE A 75 -8.45 -7.97 0.09
CA PHE A 75 -7.65 -9.04 0.68
C PHE A 75 -8.02 -9.28 2.15
N SER A 76 -7.82 -8.28 3.00
CA SER A 76 -8.00 -8.41 4.45
C SER A 76 -9.46 -8.65 4.85
N GLU A 77 -9.63 -9.41 5.93
CA GLU A 77 -10.91 -9.66 6.59
C GLU A 77 -10.82 -9.24 8.06
N PRO A 78 -11.94 -9.08 8.79
CA PRO A 78 -11.89 -8.72 10.20
C PRO A 78 -10.95 -9.59 11.05
N ASP A 79 -10.93 -10.92 10.80
CA ASP A 79 -10.10 -11.89 11.51
C ASP A 79 -8.85 -12.33 10.73
N ALA A 80 -8.60 -11.81 9.53
CA ALA A 80 -7.51 -12.20 8.65
C ALA A 80 -6.80 -11.01 8.02
N GLY A 81 -6.02 -10.30 8.83
CA GLY A 81 -5.12 -9.22 8.42
C GLY A 81 -3.69 -9.72 8.22
N SER A 82 -2.88 -9.73 9.30
CA SER A 82 -1.49 -10.26 9.26
C SER A 82 -1.45 -11.73 8.88
N ASP A 83 -2.44 -12.50 9.34
CA ASP A 83 -2.64 -13.89 8.98
C ASP A 83 -3.62 -14.01 7.79
N LEU A 84 -3.22 -13.46 6.65
CA LEU A 84 -4.06 -13.39 5.46
C LEU A 84 -4.54 -14.75 4.98
N ALA A 85 -3.75 -15.82 5.19
CA ALA A 85 -4.12 -17.18 4.80
C ALA A 85 -5.29 -17.76 5.62
N ALA A 86 -5.67 -17.11 6.72
CA ALA A 86 -6.86 -17.49 7.51
C ALA A 86 -8.17 -16.91 6.95
N LEU A 87 -8.17 -16.27 5.78
CA LEU A 87 -9.35 -15.69 5.15
C LEU A 87 -10.49 -16.73 5.00
N ARG A 88 -11.74 -16.26 5.17
CA ARG A 88 -12.95 -17.06 5.19
C ARG A 88 -13.95 -16.70 4.09
N ALA A 89 -13.82 -15.55 3.42
CA ALA A 89 -14.64 -15.26 2.26
C ALA A 89 -14.49 -16.39 1.25
N ARG A 90 -15.62 -16.98 0.82
CA ARG A 90 -15.64 -18.18 0.00
C ARG A 90 -16.22 -17.92 -1.36
N ALA A 91 -15.86 -18.76 -2.31
CA ALA A 91 -16.46 -18.81 -3.64
C ALA A 91 -16.93 -20.24 -3.91
N GLU A 92 -18.21 -20.41 -4.11
CA GLU A 92 -18.86 -21.67 -4.43
C GLU A 92 -19.09 -21.76 -5.93
N PRO A 93 -18.75 -22.90 -6.58
CA PRO A 93 -18.90 -23.04 -8.01
C PRO A 93 -20.39 -23.05 -8.40
N THR A 94 -20.72 -22.41 -9.52
CA THR A 94 -22.05 -22.38 -10.11
C THR A 94 -21.93 -22.44 -11.65
N GLU A 95 -23.04 -22.50 -12.35
CA GLU A 95 -23.03 -22.50 -13.82
C GLU A 95 -22.38 -21.20 -14.35
N GLY A 96 -21.30 -21.35 -15.12
CA GLY A 96 -20.58 -20.27 -15.76
C GLY A 96 -19.70 -19.41 -14.84
N GLY A 97 -19.53 -19.80 -13.54
CA GLY A 97 -18.71 -19.01 -12.63
C GLY A 97 -18.79 -19.43 -11.18
N TRP A 98 -18.80 -18.43 -10.31
CA TRP A 98 -18.68 -18.58 -8.86
C TRP A 98 -19.67 -17.66 -8.15
N LEU A 99 -20.23 -18.11 -7.02
CA LEU A 99 -20.95 -17.27 -6.07
C LEU A 99 -20.01 -16.94 -4.90
N VAL A 100 -19.70 -15.66 -4.74
CA VAL A 100 -18.76 -15.18 -3.74
C VAL A 100 -19.49 -14.60 -2.55
N SER A 101 -19.18 -15.08 -1.34
CA SER A 101 -19.76 -14.59 -0.08
C SER A 101 -18.69 -14.36 0.97
N GLY A 102 -18.81 -13.27 1.73
CA GLY A 102 -17.92 -12.91 2.83
C GLY A 102 -17.84 -11.44 3.11
N GLN A 103 -16.89 -11.04 3.96
CA GLN A 103 -16.63 -9.65 4.32
C GLN A 103 -15.16 -9.33 4.12
N LYS A 104 -14.90 -8.20 3.48
CA LYS A 104 -13.56 -7.62 3.36
C LYS A 104 -13.51 -6.30 4.12
N VAL A 105 -12.33 -5.95 4.63
CA VAL A 105 -12.13 -4.76 5.46
C VAL A 105 -10.84 -4.05 5.08
N TRP A 106 -10.71 -2.79 5.48
CA TRP A 106 -9.56 -1.92 5.18
C TRP A 106 -9.33 -1.71 3.69
N THR A 107 -10.40 -1.81 2.89
CA THR A 107 -10.33 -1.62 1.44
C THR A 107 -10.26 -0.14 1.09
N SER A 108 -9.08 0.30 0.64
CA SER A 108 -8.86 1.70 0.23
C SER A 108 -9.69 2.03 -1.00
N TYR A 109 -10.45 3.13 -0.91
CA TYR A 109 -11.21 3.73 -2.01
C TYR A 109 -12.25 2.82 -2.68
N ALA A 110 -12.74 1.77 -2.02
CA ALA A 110 -13.71 0.83 -2.59
C ALA A 110 -14.96 1.52 -3.17
N ARG A 111 -15.44 2.63 -2.54
CA ARG A 111 -16.58 3.42 -3.03
C ARG A 111 -16.40 4.04 -4.41
N HIS A 112 -15.15 4.16 -4.86
CA HIS A 112 -14.80 4.77 -6.14
C HIS A 112 -14.29 3.73 -7.14
N ALA A 113 -14.09 2.50 -6.69
CA ALA A 113 -13.56 1.43 -7.52
C ALA A 113 -14.65 0.83 -8.42
N THR A 114 -14.27 0.53 -9.65
CA THR A 114 -15.08 -0.25 -10.60
C THR A 114 -14.87 -1.74 -10.38
N TRP A 115 -13.63 -2.12 -10.02
CA TRP A 115 -13.20 -3.50 -9.82
C TRP A 115 -12.48 -3.69 -8.49
N GLY A 116 -12.64 -4.88 -7.91
CA GLY A 116 -11.87 -5.34 -6.77
C GLY A 116 -11.07 -6.60 -7.09
N ILE A 117 -9.74 -6.59 -6.82
CA ILE A 117 -8.97 -7.83 -6.82
C ILE A 117 -9.15 -8.53 -5.48
N ALA A 118 -9.80 -9.69 -5.48
CA ALA A 118 -10.26 -10.39 -4.27
C ALA A 118 -9.55 -11.72 -4.06
N LEU A 119 -9.18 -12.02 -2.82
CA LEU A 119 -8.79 -13.37 -2.40
C LEU A 119 -9.99 -14.06 -1.73
N VAL A 120 -10.29 -15.26 -2.17
CA VAL A 120 -11.41 -16.05 -1.68
C VAL A 120 -11.03 -17.51 -1.51
N ARG A 121 -11.71 -18.22 -0.60
CA ARG A 121 -11.56 -19.65 -0.37
C ARG A 121 -12.41 -20.40 -1.39
N THR A 122 -11.78 -21.17 -2.27
CA THR A 122 -12.44 -22.05 -3.26
C THR A 122 -12.36 -23.52 -2.89
N ASP A 123 -11.54 -23.86 -1.87
CA ASP A 123 -11.48 -25.19 -1.25
C ASP A 123 -11.25 -25.04 0.24
N SER A 124 -12.26 -25.35 1.06
CA SER A 124 -12.21 -25.27 2.52
C SER A 124 -11.42 -26.40 3.18
N ASP A 125 -11.26 -27.52 2.50
CA ASP A 125 -10.61 -28.71 3.03
C ASP A 125 -9.10 -28.74 2.71
N ALA A 126 -8.68 -27.89 1.77
CA ALA A 126 -7.29 -27.77 1.39
C ALA A 126 -6.42 -27.13 2.50
N PRO A 127 -5.12 -27.45 2.56
CA PRO A 127 -4.18 -26.77 3.43
C PRO A 127 -4.24 -25.25 3.25
N ARG A 128 -3.98 -24.53 4.30
CA ARG A 128 -4.16 -23.09 4.54
C ARG A 128 -3.91 -22.17 3.33
N HIS A 129 -2.84 -22.39 2.56
CA HIS A 129 -2.48 -21.58 1.40
C HIS A 129 -2.99 -22.14 0.07
N SER A 130 -3.41 -23.40 0.04
CA SER A 130 -3.64 -24.15 -1.21
C SER A 130 -5.07 -24.04 -1.73
N GLY A 131 -6.05 -23.70 -0.88
CA GLY A 131 -7.47 -23.58 -1.26
C GLY A 131 -7.91 -22.15 -1.56
N ILE A 132 -6.99 -21.23 -1.85
CA ILE A 132 -7.26 -19.82 -2.10
C ILE A 132 -7.18 -19.55 -3.60
N SER A 133 -8.16 -18.82 -4.13
CA SER A 133 -8.17 -18.29 -5.49
C SER A 133 -8.22 -16.77 -5.48
N CYS A 134 -7.84 -16.15 -6.61
CA CYS A 134 -7.91 -14.72 -6.80
C CYS A 134 -8.89 -14.40 -7.92
N MET A 135 -9.80 -13.46 -7.68
CA MET A 135 -10.87 -13.09 -8.62
C MET A 135 -10.96 -11.60 -8.79
N ALA A 136 -11.33 -11.14 -9.99
CA ALA A 136 -11.77 -9.77 -10.21
C ALA A 136 -13.28 -9.70 -9.92
N ILE A 137 -13.70 -8.79 -9.03
CA ILE A 137 -15.11 -8.60 -8.68
C ILE A 137 -15.53 -7.21 -9.15
N ALA A 138 -16.62 -7.13 -9.92
CA ALA A 138 -17.25 -5.86 -10.26
C ALA A 138 -17.86 -5.24 -8.98
N MET A 139 -17.50 -4.01 -8.66
CA MET A 139 -17.88 -3.38 -7.39
C MET A 139 -19.33 -2.86 -7.38
N ASP A 140 -20.00 -2.86 -8.54
CA ASP A 140 -21.41 -2.55 -8.73
C ASP A 140 -22.28 -3.80 -8.94
N ALA A 141 -21.69 -5.00 -8.82
CA ALA A 141 -22.44 -6.25 -8.98
C ALA A 141 -23.51 -6.40 -7.89
N PRO A 142 -24.66 -7.03 -8.21
CA PRO A 142 -25.65 -7.41 -7.21
C PRO A 142 -25.01 -8.22 -6.06
N GLY A 143 -25.34 -7.86 -4.82
CA GLY A 143 -24.78 -8.50 -3.62
C GLY A 143 -23.53 -7.81 -3.06
N VAL A 144 -22.98 -6.79 -3.72
CA VAL A 144 -21.88 -5.97 -3.19
C VAL A 144 -22.45 -4.81 -2.37
N ASP A 145 -22.08 -4.72 -1.08
CA ASP A 145 -22.43 -3.59 -0.21
C ASP A 145 -21.15 -2.98 0.38
N ILE A 146 -20.94 -1.68 0.11
CA ILE A 146 -19.70 -0.96 0.48
C ILE A 146 -20.01 0.06 1.56
N ARG A 147 -19.40 -0.10 2.75
CA ARG A 147 -19.60 0.78 3.90
C ARG A 147 -18.32 1.52 4.27
N PRO A 148 -18.36 2.85 4.35
CA PRO A 148 -17.18 3.64 4.72
C PRO A 148 -16.80 3.43 6.19
N LEU A 149 -15.51 3.28 6.47
CA LEU A 149 -14.94 3.25 7.81
C LEU A 149 -14.38 4.64 8.16
N ARG A 150 -14.95 5.27 9.18
CA ARG A 150 -14.46 6.55 9.65
C ARG A 150 -13.17 6.35 10.47
N GLN A 151 -12.09 6.95 10.00
CA GLN A 151 -10.78 6.92 10.63
C GLN A 151 -10.65 7.99 11.72
N ILE A 152 -9.61 7.89 12.56
CA ILE A 152 -9.31 8.91 13.60
C ILE A 152 -8.98 10.28 13.01
N THR A 153 -8.58 10.34 11.73
CA THR A 153 -8.40 11.59 10.97
C THR A 153 -9.72 12.28 10.61
N GLY A 154 -10.86 11.59 10.80
CA GLY A 154 -12.18 12.03 10.37
C GLY A 154 -12.55 11.66 8.94
N GLU A 155 -11.62 11.17 8.15
CA GLU A 155 -11.81 10.71 6.77
C GLU A 155 -12.35 9.27 6.71
N SER A 156 -12.79 8.85 5.52
CA SER A 156 -13.26 7.49 5.26
C SER A 156 -12.64 6.96 3.97
N GLU A 157 -11.30 6.89 3.95
CA GLU A 157 -10.54 6.31 2.85
C GLU A 157 -10.77 4.79 2.77
N PHE A 158 -10.81 4.12 3.94
CA PHE A 158 -11.05 2.69 4.04
C PHE A 158 -12.53 2.36 4.09
N ASN A 159 -12.84 1.14 3.63
CA ASN A 159 -14.21 0.63 3.60
C ASN A 159 -14.25 -0.82 4.06
N GLU A 160 -15.40 -1.23 4.59
CA GLU A 160 -15.85 -2.61 4.63
C GLU A 160 -16.58 -2.91 3.33
N VAL A 161 -16.42 -4.13 2.82
CA VAL A 161 -17.12 -4.61 1.64
C VAL A 161 -17.74 -5.96 1.98
N PHE A 162 -19.06 -6.01 1.95
CA PHE A 162 -19.82 -7.22 2.11
C PHE A 162 -20.15 -7.81 0.75
N LEU A 163 -19.97 -9.10 0.62
CA LEU A 163 -20.25 -9.87 -0.57
C LEU A 163 -21.31 -10.92 -0.20
N ASP A 164 -22.48 -10.84 -0.82
CA ASP A 164 -23.61 -11.74 -0.58
C ASP A 164 -24.01 -12.41 -1.89
N GLU A 165 -23.51 -13.64 -2.09
CA GLU A 165 -23.72 -14.45 -3.30
C GLU A 165 -23.42 -13.69 -4.60
N VAL A 166 -22.34 -12.89 -4.60
CA VAL A 166 -21.91 -12.11 -5.77
C VAL A 166 -21.46 -13.06 -6.88
N PHE A 167 -22.13 -13.02 -8.03
CA PHE A 167 -21.73 -13.82 -9.19
C PHE A 167 -20.46 -13.27 -9.84
N VAL A 168 -19.46 -14.15 -10.00
CA VAL A 168 -18.18 -13.86 -10.66
C VAL A 168 -17.97 -14.86 -11.79
N PRO A 169 -17.94 -14.41 -13.07
CA PRO A 169 -17.68 -15.27 -14.22
C PRO A 169 -16.33 -15.99 -14.16
N GLU A 170 -16.20 -17.14 -14.82
CA GLU A 170 -14.97 -17.95 -14.83
C GLU A 170 -13.77 -17.19 -15.42
N ASP A 171 -13.96 -16.35 -16.40
CA ASP A 171 -12.91 -15.55 -17.04
C ASP A 171 -12.33 -14.43 -16.15
N GLN A 172 -12.99 -14.16 -15.00
CA GLN A 172 -12.51 -13.24 -13.98
C GLN A 172 -11.62 -13.91 -12.91
N LEU A 173 -11.36 -15.21 -13.02
CA LEU A 173 -10.39 -15.92 -12.18
C LEU A 173 -8.96 -15.56 -12.61
N ILE A 174 -8.17 -14.96 -11.72
CA ILE A 174 -6.81 -14.49 -11.99
C ILE A 174 -5.79 -15.56 -11.51
N GLY A 175 -4.91 -15.99 -12.40
CA GLY A 175 -3.81 -16.91 -12.08
C GLY A 175 -4.21 -18.38 -11.98
N GLY A 176 -5.49 -18.71 -12.16
CA GLY A 176 -6.01 -20.08 -12.10
C GLY A 176 -6.57 -20.49 -10.74
N LEU A 177 -7.34 -21.57 -10.74
CA LEU A 177 -7.99 -22.11 -9.54
C LEU A 177 -6.95 -22.56 -8.51
N HIS A 178 -7.16 -22.22 -7.25
CA HIS A 178 -6.28 -22.51 -6.11
C HIS A 178 -4.87 -21.87 -6.19
N GLN A 179 -4.65 -20.93 -7.14
CA GLN A 179 -3.38 -20.21 -7.28
C GLN A 179 -3.41 -18.82 -6.61
N GLY A 180 -4.45 -18.50 -5.86
CA GLY A 180 -4.66 -17.18 -5.26
C GLY A 180 -3.53 -16.75 -4.32
N TRP A 181 -2.88 -17.69 -3.61
CA TRP A 181 -1.74 -17.37 -2.76
C TRP A 181 -0.50 -16.91 -3.56
N ALA A 182 -0.25 -17.52 -4.71
CA ALA A 182 0.81 -17.09 -5.61
C ALA A 182 0.52 -15.71 -6.21
N VAL A 183 -0.76 -15.45 -6.56
CA VAL A 183 -1.22 -14.12 -7.01
C VAL A 183 -1.06 -13.09 -5.91
N ALA A 184 -1.53 -13.38 -4.68
CA ALA A 184 -1.37 -12.50 -3.52
C ALA A 184 0.09 -12.16 -3.24
N SER A 185 0.97 -13.16 -3.28
CA SER A 185 2.41 -12.96 -3.07
C SER A 185 3.02 -12.03 -4.12
N THR A 186 2.58 -12.14 -5.38
CA THR A 186 2.98 -11.24 -6.47
C THR A 186 2.48 -9.82 -6.22
N THR A 187 1.20 -9.65 -5.89
CA THR A 187 0.59 -8.33 -5.61
C THR A 187 1.29 -7.62 -4.45
N LEU A 188 1.52 -8.34 -3.34
CA LEU A 188 2.19 -7.81 -2.15
C LEU A 188 3.68 -7.50 -2.38
N ALA A 189 4.33 -8.20 -3.32
CA ALA A 189 5.70 -7.87 -3.71
C ALA A 189 5.75 -6.54 -4.48
N HIS A 190 4.79 -6.28 -5.37
CA HIS A 190 4.68 -5.03 -6.10
C HIS A 190 4.29 -3.84 -5.20
N GLU A 191 3.47 -4.05 -4.17
CA GLU A 191 3.15 -3.03 -3.14
C GLU A 191 4.43 -2.48 -2.48
N ARG A 192 5.42 -3.34 -2.26
CA ARG A 192 6.73 -2.99 -1.69
C ARG A 192 7.80 -2.70 -2.76
N GLY A 193 7.40 -2.55 -4.01
CA GLY A 193 8.29 -2.36 -5.15
C GLY A 193 9.02 -1.02 -5.15
N VAL A 194 9.86 -0.80 -6.18
CA VAL A 194 10.80 0.33 -6.28
C VAL A 194 10.13 1.70 -6.20
N GLY A 195 8.92 1.85 -6.71
CA GLY A 195 8.26 3.17 -6.78
C GLY A 195 7.95 3.79 -5.43
N PHE A 196 7.43 3.01 -4.49
CA PHE A 196 6.97 3.51 -3.19
C PHE A 196 8.11 4.08 -2.32
N PRO A 197 9.22 3.35 -2.03
CA PRO A 197 10.23 3.84 -1.12
C PRO A 197 10.92 5.13 -1.58
N PHE A 198 11.16 5.29 -2.88
CA PHE A 198 11.83 6.50 -3.42
C PHE A 198 10.93 7.71 -3.39
N LYS A 199 9.65 7.53 -3.69
CA LYS A 199 8.65 8.58 -3.55
C LYS A 199 8.53 9.03 -2.09
N GLU A 200 8.37 8.10 -1.16
CA GLU A 200 8.24 8.39 0.27
C GLU A 200 9.49 9.07 0.83
N GLN A 201 10.67 8.71 0.38
CA GLN A 201 11.91 9.40 0.75
C GLN A 201 11.81 10.89 0.44
N VAL A 202 11.46 11.27 -0.79
CA VAL A 202 11.39 12.68 -1.21
C VAL A 202 10.28 13.42 -0.47
N VAL A 203 9.11 12.81 -0.32
CA VAL A 203 8.00 13.39 0.47
C VAL A 203 8.46 13.75 1.89
N HIS A 204 9.20 12.86 2.54
CA HIS A 204 9.66 13.12 3.92
C HIS A 204 10.87 14.07 3.97
N GLU A 205 11.69 14.13 2.93
CA GLU A 205 12.72 15.17 2.79
C GLU A 205 12.05 16.56 2.71
N VAL A 206 11.00 16.72 1.89
CA VAL A 206 10.22 17.97 1.81
C VAL A 206 9.53 18.29 3.13
N TYR A 207 8.89 17.30 3.77
CA TYR A 207 8.27 17.50 5.08
C TYR A 207 9.27 17.96 6.14
N LEU A 208 10.49 17.44 6.14
CA LEU A 208 11.53 17.91 7.06
C LEU A 208 11.94 19.36 6.78
N GLU A 209 12.09 19.73 5.51
CA GLU A 209 12.37 21.12 5.09
C GLU A 209 11.26 22.07 5.55
N ASP A 210 10.00 21.68 5.36
CA ASP A 210 8.83 22.43 5.83
C ASP A 210 8.79 22.59 7.34
N LEU A 211 9.19 21.56 8.11
CA LEU A 211 9.26 21.62 9.57
C LEU A 211 10.36 22.56 10.06
N VAL A 212 11.54 22.51 9.45
CA VAL A 212 12.64 23.45 9.76
C VAL A 212 12.20 24.87 9.48
N ALA A 213 11.56 25.11 8.33
CA ALA A 213 11.01 26.41 7.98
C ALA A 213 9.91 26.87 8.95
N LEU A 214 9.06 25.97 9.41
CA LEU A 214 8.04 26.25 10.42
C LEU A 214 8.68 26.64 11.76
N ALA A 215 9.65 25.87 12.26
CA ALA A 215 10.38 26.16 13.49
C ALA A 215 11.06 27.53 13.43
N SER A 216 11.67 27.86 12.28
CA SER A 216 12.28 29.18 12.06
C SER A 216 11.25 30.30 12.09
N ARG A 217 10.14 30.19 11.35
CA ARG A 217 9.09 31.21 11.31
C ARG A 217 8.39 31.42 12.64
N SER A 218 8.24 30.38 13.45
CA SER A 218 7.63 30.46 14.79
C SER A 218 8.62 30.93 15.86
N GLY A 219 9.91 31.17 15.51
CA GLY A 219 10.96 31.58 16.46
C GLY A 219 11.39 30.48 17.42
N ARG A 220 11.07 29.22 17.14
CA ARG A 220 11.34 28.07 18.00
C ARG A 220 12.60 27.29 17.64
N LEU A 221 13.22 27.63 16.49
CA LEU A 221 14.52 27.08 16.12
C LEU A 221 15.58 27.57 17.13
N GLY A 222 16.39 26.67 17.69
CA GLY A 222 17.30 26.94 18.81
C GLY A 222 16.74 26.54 20.18
N GLU A 223 15.46 26.17 20.29
CA GLU A 223 14.94 25.51 21.48
C GLU A 223 15.48 24.08 21.55
N PRO A 224 16.13 23.62 22.64
CA PRO A 224 16.75 22.29 22.69
C PRO A 224 15.81 21.14 22.29
N ALA A 225 14.56 21.15 22.77
CA ALA A 225 13.60 20.09 22.45
C ALA A 225 13.18 20.10 20.97
N VAL A 226 13.13 21.27 20.30
CA VAL A 226 12.82 21.39 18.88
C VAL A 226 14.01 20.92 18.06
N ASP A 227 15.20 21.38 18.39
CA ASP A 227 16.44 21.03 17.68
C ASP A 227 16.70 19.52 17.76
N ASP A 228 16.57 18.91 18.95
CA ASP A 228 16.73 17.47 19.14
C ASP A 228 15.71 16.68 18.27
N ALA A 229 14.45 17.09 18.28
CA ALA A 229 13.41 16.42 17.47
C ALA A 229 13.66 16.54 15.95
N LEU A 230 14.13 17.69 15.48
CA LEU A 230 14.47 17.92 14.08
C LEU A 230 15.72 17.13 13.65
N VAL A 231 16.73 17.04 14.53
CA VAL A 231 17.96 16.26 14.28
C VAL A 231 17.61 14.76 14.22
N ASP A 232 16.83 14.24 15.16
CA ASP A 232 16.37 12.84 15.13
C ASP A 232 15.61 12.53 13.82
N ALA A 233 14.70 13.40 13.42
CA ALA A 233 13.96 13.24 12.15
C ALA A 233 14.91 13.27 10.95
N LEU A 234 15.90 14.19 10.91
CA LEU A 234 16.92 14.27 9.85
C LEU A 234 17.71 12.96 9.74
N VAL A 235 18.17 12.41 10.86
CA VAL A 235 18.94 11.15 10.90
C VAL A 235 18.12 10.04 10.27
N LEU A 236 16.85 9.88 10.65
CA LEU A 236 15.98 8.81 10.12
C LEU A 236 15.66 8.98 8.64
N VAL A 237 15.41 10.21 8.17
CA VAL A 237 15.23 10.52 6.75
C VAL A 237 16.49 10.13 5.95
N ARG A 238 17.69 10.41 6.47
CA ARG A 238 18.96 10.02 5.84
C ARG A 238 19.18 8.51 5.84
N ILE A 239 18.80 7.81 6.91
CA ILE A 239 18.86 6.34 6.97
C ILE A 239 17.97 5.73 5.89
N LEU A 240 16.70 6.19 5.74
CA LEU A 240 15.82 5.70 4.69
C LEU A 240 16.43 5.89 3.30
N ARG A 241 17.01 7.07 3.04
CA ARG A 241 17.71 7.37 1.79
C ARG A 241 18.83 6.38 1.49
N LEU A 242 19.65 6.02 2.49
CA LEU A 242 20.74 5.06 2.34
C LEU A 242 20.21 3.65 2.03
N TYR A 243 19.14 3.21 2.68
CA TYR A 243 18.47 1.94 2.37
C TYR A 243 17.94 1.91 0.92
N ASN A 244 17.31 2.98 0.46
CA ASN A 244 16.81 3.10 -0.89
C ASN A 244 17.95 3.02 -1.93
N TRP A 245 19.03 3.76 -1.73
CA TRP A 245 20.19 3.71 -2.62
C TRP A 245 20.83 2.33 -2.67
N ARG A 246 20.92 1.64 -1.53
CA ARG A 246 21.38 0.24 -1.48
C ARG A 246 20.47 -0.67 -2.31
N THR A 247 19.15 -0.54 -2.16
CA THR A 247 18.16 -1.31 -2.93
C THR A 247 18.30 -1.03 -4.43
N LEU A 248 18.39 0.26 -4.82
CA LEU A 248 18.56 0.64 -6.21
C LEU A 248 19.85 0.11 -6.82
N SER A 249 20.97 0.17 -6.07
CA SER A 249 22.25 -0.38 -6.52
C SER A 249 22.23 -1.88 -6.74
N ARG A 250 21.41 -2.63 -6.01
CA ARG A 250 21.20 -4.07 -6.22
C ARG A 250 20.35 -4.32 -7.47
N LEU A 251 19.23 -3.62 -7.61
CA LEU A 251 18.34 -3.70 -8.76
C LEU A 251 19.07 -3.35 -10.08
N ALA A 252 19.92 -2.32 -10.07
CA ALA A 252 20.74 -1.94 -11.22
C ALA A 252 21.73 -3.05 -11.66
N ARG A 253 22.02 -4.01 -10.78
CA ARG A 253 22.84 -5.21 -11.07
C ARG A 253 21.99 -6.45 -11.37
N GLY A 254 20.67 -6.31 -11.52
CA GLY A 254 19.76 -7.43 -11.75
C GLY A 254 19.47 -8.28 -10.51
N ILE A 255 19.77 -7.79 -9.31
CA ILE A 255 19.52 -8.51 -8.05
C ILE A 255 18.16 -8.06 -7.51
N GLU A 256 17.17 -8.94 -7.57
CA GLU A 256 15.82 -8.68 -7.07
C GLU A 256 15.79 -8.41 -5.55
N PRO A 257 14.85 -7.59 -5.08
CA PRO A 257 14.65 -7.34 -3.66
C PRO A 257 14.29 -8.62 -2.92
N GLY A 258 15.01 -8.87 -1.81
CA GLY A 258 14.77 -10.00 -0.93
C GLY A 258 14.15 -9.58 0.41
N PRO A 259 14.36 -10.39 1.48
CA PRO A 259 13.89 -10.12 2.83
C PRO A 259 14.35 -8.77 3.40
N GLU A 260 15.46 -8.21 2.89
CA GLU A 260 15.97 -6.90 3.25
C GLU A 260 15.01 -5.75 2.94
N SER A 261 14.02 -5.93 2.05
CA SER A 261 12.94 -4.95 1.82
C SER A 261 12.13 -4.67 3.10
N SER A 262 12.11 -5.62 4.04
CA SER A 262 11.52 -5.44 5.37
C SER A 262 12.25 -4.38 6.20
N LEU A 263 13.58 -4.23 6.03
CA LEU A 263 14.34 -3.16 6.70
C LEU A 263 13.94 -1.79 6.19
N VAL A 264 13.69 -1.66 4.87
CA VAL A 264 13.20 -0.41 4.27
C VAL A 264 11.84 -0.04 4.85
N LYS A 265 10.94 -1.02 4.97
CA LYS A 265 9.60 -0.82 5.54
C LYS A 265 9.66 -0.42 7.03
N LEU A 266 10.51 -1.06 7.82
CA LEU A 266 10.73 -0.71 9.22
C LEU A 266 11.29 0.71 9.37
N ALA A 267 12.33 1.04 8.59
CA ALA A 267 12.94 2.37 8.59
C ALA A 267 11.93 3.46 8.17
N TRP A 268 11.13 3.22 7.13
CA TRP A 268 10.07 4.13 6.72
C TRP A 268 9.02 4.32 7.80
N THR A 269 8.58 3.25 8.46
CA THR A 269 7.58 3.31 9.54
C THR A 269 8.07 4.18 10.70
N GLU A 270 9.28 3.91 11.18
CA GLU A 270 9.87 4.64 12.30
C GLU A 270 10.11 6.11 11.93
N MET A 271 10.70 6.37 10.77
CA MET A 271 10.95 7.72 10.26
C MET A 271 9.64 8.51 10.15
N THR A 272 8.58 7.94 9.56
CA THR A 272 7.29 8.61 9.40
C THR A 272 6.70 9.01 10.74
N GLN A 273 6.69 8.09 11.73
CA GLN A 273 6.14 8.36 13.06
C GLN A 273 6.96 9.39 13.83
N ARG A 274 8.29 9.33 13.75
CA ARG A 274 9.19 10.26 14.44
C ARG A 274 9.11 11.66 13.84
N LEU A 275 9.12 11.76 12.50
CA LEU A 275 9.00 13.05 11.83
C LEU A 275 7.65 13.72 12.13
N CYS A 276 6.55 12.97 12.08
CA CYS A 276 5.23 13.51 12.46
C CYS A 276 5.17 13.89 13.96
N SER A 277 5.87 13.17 14.83
CA SER A 277 5.96 13.54 16.26
C SER A 277 6.81 14.79 16.45
N ALA A 278 7.91 14.96 15.71
CA ALA A 278 8.70 16.19 15.70
C ALA A 278 7.85 17.40 15.28
N ALA A 279 6.92 17.21 14.34
CA ALA A 279 6.00 18.27 13.94
C ALA A 279 5.13 18.77 15.11
N LEU A 280 4.65 17.86 15.98
CA LEU A 280 3.89 18.28 17.17
C LEU A 280 4.77 19.04 18.18
N VAL A 281 6.05 18.66 18.33
CA VAL A 281 7.00 19.39 19.15
C VAL A 281 7.22 20.79 18.59
N VAL A 282 7.41 20.94 17.25
CA VAL A 282 7.57 22.25 16.58
C VAL A 282 6.31 23.10 16.73
N LEU A 283 5.11 22.52 16.66
CA LEU A 283 3.85 23.25 16.84
C LEU A 283 3.64 23.73 18.28
N GLY A 284 4.20 23.05 19.30
CA GLY A 284 4.05 23.40 20.70
C GLY A 284 2.58 23.48 21.12
N ASP A 285 2.16 24.62 21.69
CA ASP A 285 0.79 24.84 22.16
C ASP A 285 -0.26 24.77 21.05
N GLN A 286 0.13 24.86 19.78
CA GLN A 286 -0.78 24.69 18.63
C GLN A 286 -0.99 23.21 18.25
N ALA A 287 -0.20 22.29 18.78
CA ALA A 287 -0.30 20.86 18.45
C ALA A 287 -1.69 20.24 18.68
N PRO A 288 -2.44 20.55 19.75
CA PRO A 288 -3.78 19.99 19.97
C PRO A 288 -4.87 20.68 19.16
N LEU A 289 -4.59 21.79 18.48
CA LEU A 289 -5.60 22.53 17.73
C LEU A 289 -5.94 21.82 16.42
N TRP A 290 -7.22 21.45 16.27
CA TRP A 290 -7.72 20.92 15.00
C TRP A 290 -8.32 22.03 14.16
N PRO A 291 -8.10 22.07 12.84
CA PRO A 291 -8.67 23.10 11.99
C PRO A 291 -10.19 23.06 12.03
N THR A 292 -10.81 24.24 12.16
CA THR A 292 -12.26 24.38 12.03
C THR A 292 -12.72 24.17 10.59
N PRO A 293 -13.91 23.60 10.36
CA PRO A 293 -14.47 23.53 9.00
C PRO A 293 -14.50 24.91 8.35
N GLY A 294 -13.92 25.02 7.13
CA GLY A 294 -13.81 26.29 6.40
C GLY A 294 -12.61 27.17 6.75
N GLY A 295 -11.75 26.72 7.67
CA GLY A 295 -10.44 27.33 7.93
C GLY A 295 -9.40 27.00 6.87
N ASP A 296 -8.18 27.55 7.04
CA ASP A 296 -7.06 27.27 6.15
C ASP A 296 -6.82 25.75 6.07
N LEU A 297 -6.87 25.17 4.85
CA LEU A 297 -6.63 23.75 4.59
C LEU A 297 -5.20 23.31 5.02
N ALA A 298 -4.27 24.22 5.11
CA ALA A 298 -2.93 23.98 5.65
C ALA A 298 -2.93 23.84 7.18
N ALA A 299 -3.94 24.41 7.87
CA ALA A 299 -4.08 24.25 9.31
C ALA A 299 -4.48 22.81 9.61
N GLY A 300 -3.73 22.16 10.52
CA GLY A 300 -3.97 20.76 10.92
C GLY A 300 -3.35 19.69 10.03
N THR A 301 -2.61 20.08 8.99
CA THR A 301 -1.88 19.10 8.14
C THR A 301 -0.99 18.19 8.99
N TRP A 302 -0.24 18.73 9.93
CA TRP A 302 0.67 17.96 10.77
C TRP A 302 -0.05 17.08 11.78
N GLN A 303 -1.13 17.54 12.37
CA GLN A 303 -1.98 16.76 13.27
C GLN A 303 -2.59 15.56 12.52
N ARG A 304 -3.10 15.81 11.32
CA ARG A 304 -3.63 14.76 10.45
C ARG A 304 -2.54 13.75 10.06
N GLN A 305 -1.36 14.22 9.65
CA GLN A 305 -0.24 13.34 9.31
C GLN A 305 0.23 12.52 10.52
N TRP A 306 0.26 13.12 11.71
CA TRP A 306 0.59 12.39 12.94
C TRP A 306 -0.41 11.29 13.26
N LEU A 307 -1.71 11.56 13.15
CA LEU A 307 -2.74 10.53 13.32
C LEU A 307 -2.60 9.43 12.26
N TRP A 308 -2.47 9.81 11.01
CA TRP A 308 -2.32 8.87 9.89
C TRP A 308 -1.03 8.03 10.03
N SER A 309 0.05 8.59 10.54
CA SER A 309 1.33 7.90 10.71
C SER A 309 1.22 6.60 11.53
N LYS A 310 0.18 6.46 12.37
CA LYS A 310 -0.05 5.23 13.16
C LYS A 310 -0.36 4.04 12.24
N ALA A 311 -1.02 4.28 11.11
CA ALA A 311 -1.27 3.25 10.09
C ALA A 311 0.02 2.73 9.44
N ALA A 312 1.09 3.51 9.42
CA ALA A 312 2.38 3.07 8.87
C ALA A 312 2.95 1.83 9.58
N GLY A 313 2.65 1.64 10.86
CA GLY A 313 3.06 0.45 11.63
C GLY A 313 2.21 -0.79 11.38
N ILE A 314 1.08 -0.65 10.66
CA ILE A 314 0.07 -1.69 10.48
C ILE A 314 -0.01 -2.12 9.00
N ALA A 315 -0.24 -1.17 8.10
CA ALA A 315 -0.43 -1.41 6.67
C ALA A 315 0.81 -1.99 5.98
N GLY A 316 0.63 -2.79 4.93
CA GLY A 316 1.73 -3.39 4.16
C GLY A 316 2.56 -4.42 4.94
N GLY A 317 1.98 -5.05 5.95
CA GLY A 317 2.61 -5.94 6.93
C GLY A 317 3.06 -5.17 8.17
N THR A 318 2.56 -5.61 9.33
CA THR A 318 2.83 -4.95 10.62
C THR A 318 4.32 -4.91 10.94
N THR A 319 4.71 -4.00 11.83
CA THR A 319 6.09 -3.91 12.35
C THR A 319 6.57 -5.26 12.89
N GLU A 320 5.70 -6.02 13.54
CA GLU A 320 5.98 -7.36 14.10
C GLU A 320 6.24 -8.37 12.97
N VAL A 321 5.37 -8.40 11.95
CA VAL A 321 5.55 -9.28 10.77
C VAL A 321 6.88 -8.95 10.07
N GLN A 322 7.20 -7.67 9.87
CA GLN A 322 8.46 -7.27 9.24
C GLN A 322 9.68 -7.70 10.07
N ARG A 323 9.62 -7.56 11.40
CA ARG A 323 10.67 -8.04 12.31
C ARG A 323 10.83 -9.56 12.25
N THR A 324 9.73 -10.31 12.18
CA THR A 324 9.74 -11.76 12.01
C THR A 324 10.42 -12.15 10.68
N ILE A 325 10.10 -11.47 9.58
CA ILE A 325 10.76 -11.71 8.29
C ILE A 325 12.27 -11.44 8.38
N VAL A 326 12.68 -10.36 9.03
CA VAL A 326 14.10 -10.06 9.25
C VAL A 326 14.76 -11.14 10.10
N ALA A 327 14.14 -11.53 11.21
CA ALA A 327 14.67 -12.54 12.11
C ALA A 327 14.86 -13.89 11.41
N GLU A 328 13.82 -14.41 10.77
CA GLU A 328 13.82 -15.74 10.18
C GLU A 328 14.56 -15.81 8.85
N ARG A 329 14.33 -14.85 7.94
CA ARG A 329 14.80 -14.95 6.56
C ARG A 329 16.09 -14.19 6.28
N LEU A 330 16.41 -13.15 7.06
CA LEU A 330 17.62 -12.36 6.89
C LEU A 330 18.72 -12.79 7.88
N LEU A 331 18.36 -13.02 9.14
CA LEU A 331 19.29 -13.41 10.20
C LEU A 331 19.38 -14.94 10.40
N GLY A 332 18.47 -15.72 9.81
CA GLY A 332 18.45 -17.18 9.95
C GLY A 332 18.09 -17.67 11.35
N LEU A 333 17.40 -16.86 12.15
CA LEU A 333 16.94 -17.26 13.48
C LEU A 333 15.83 -18.31 13.37
N PRO A 334 15.71 -19.23 14.37
CA PRO A 334 14.66 -20.24 14.37
C PRO A 334 13.27 -19.60 14.42
N ARG A 335 12.31 -20.23 13.79
CA ARG A 335 10.89 -19.82 13.90
C ARG A 335 10.43 -20.03 15.34
N ALA A 336 9.61 -19.09 15.84
CA ALA A 336 8.89 -19.32 17.07
C ALA A 336 8.01 -20.57 16.90
N SER A 337 8.15 -21.56 17.81
CA SER A 337 7.21 -22.68 17.86
C SER A 337 5.82 -22.11 18.15
N ALA A 338 4.83 -22.52 17.37
CA ALA A 338 3.44 -22.34 17.76
C ALA A 338 3.18 -23.36 18.87
N ASP A 339 3.30 -22.92 20.14
CA ASP A 339 2.80 -23.67 21.28
C ASP A 339 1.27 -23.60 21.35
#